data_42aac3d5901e61532db27dfbfb12e8f7
#
_entry.id   42aac3d5901e61532db27dfbfb12e8f7
#
_cell.length_a   1.000
_cell.length_b   1.000
_cell.length_c   1.000
_cell.angle_alpha   90.00
_cell.angle_beta   90.00
_cell.angle_gamma   90.00
#
_symmetry.space_group_name_H-M   'P 1'
#
loop_
_entity.id
_entity.type
_entity.pdbx_description
1 polymer ?
#
loop_
_entity_poly.entity_id
_entity_poly.type
_entity_poly.pdbx_seq_one_letter_code
_entity_poly.pdbx_strand_id
1 'polypeptide(L)'
;MQNAHRSRRILGAWLFTSALLLVGCSEKAPDGSDAGTDDRPRVALIMKSLANEFFISMADGARAHQAANPERYSLVVNGIKNESDLAQQVALMEQMMATGVDVIVIAPADSKALLPVARRAVQQDIVVVNIDNQFDRQLLAEMDIAIPFVGPDNRDGARRVGERLAAELEPGDEVAIIGGIPGAFNARERAAGFTDAMQAADITVVSTQAADWEQSKAASIASALLREYPQLDALLCANDSMALGAMAAVRQAGRSGEVRIVGFDNIGAANALVQSGELVATADQHADRLAVYGIEYALEILETGQIPTDRTTPVDVISGES
;
A
#
# COMPACT_ATOMS: atom_id res chain seq x y z
N MET A 1 -35.48 -54.77 -36.92
CA MET A 1 -36.92 -54.80 -36.60
C MET A 1 -37.36 -53.35 -36.61
N GLN A 2 -37.90 -52.94 -37.80
CA GLN A 2 -39.32 -52.66 -38.05
C GLN A 2 -39.78 -51.38 -37.35
N ASN A 3 -40.36 -50.39 -37.94
CA ASN A 3 -41.00 -50.00 -39.26
C ASN A 3 -41.46 -48.57 -39.01
N ALA A 4 -41.24 -47.60 -39.86
CA ALA A 4 -41.96 -47.16 -41.07
C ALA A 4 -43.43 -46.73 -40.83
N HIS A 5 -43.78 -45.49 -41.18
CA HIS A 5 -44.77 -45.04 -42.16
C HIS A 5 -45.06 -43.53 -41.94
N ARG A 6 -44.70 -42.60 -42.87
CA ARG A 6 -45.45 -42.14 -44.05
C ARG A 6 -46.90 -41.68 -43.78
N SER A 7 -47.17 -40.41 -43.96
CA SER A 7 -48.18 -39.97 -44.91
C SER A 7 -48.18 -38.49 -45.21
N ARG A 8 -48.24 -38.18 -46.51
CA ARG A 8 -48.43 -36.89 -47.22
C ARG A 8 -49.92 -36.48 -47.22
N ARG A 9 -50.17 -35.19 -47.40
CA ARG A 9 -51.19 -34.53 -48.27
C ARG A 9 -51.15 -33.05 -48.00
N ILE A 10 -50.73 -32.14 -48.85
CA ILE A 10 -51.23 -31.63 -50.20
C ILE A 10 -52.48 -30.76 -50.03
N LEU A 11 -52.29 -29.52 -50.57
CA LEU A 11 -53.18 -28.56 -51.21
C LEU A 11 -53.95 -27.53 -50.37
N GLY A 12 -53.80 -26.29 -50.83
CA GLY A 12 -54.79 -25.24 -50.78
C GLY A 12 -54.23 -23.81 -50.90
N ALA A 13 -53.95 -23.34 -52.08
CA ALA A 13 -53.62 -21.94 -52.34
C ALA A 13 -54.91 -21.08 -52.29
N TRP A 14 -54.84 -19.92 -51.66
CA TRP A 14 -55.72 -18.80 -51.95
C TRP A 14 -54.95 -17.49 -51.81
N LEU A 15 -54.78 -16.81 -52.93
CA LEU A 15 -54.32 -15.41 -53.05
C LEU A 15 -55.41 -14.47 -52.55
N PHE A 16 -55.10 -13.60 -51.62
CA PHE A 16 -55.82 -12.34 -51.43
C PHE A 16 -54.79 -11.20 -51.29
N THR A 17 -54.73 -10.43 -52.35
CA THR A 17 -54.02 -9.15 -52.46
C THR A 17 -54.84 -8.11 -51.74
N SER A 18 -54.30 -7.60 -50.58
CA SER A 18 -54.80 -6.38 -49.95
C SER A 18 -53.64 -5.42 -49.81
N ALA A 19 -53.60 -4.42 -50.65
CA ALA A 19 -52.72 -3.29 -50.57
C ALA A 19 -53.16 -2.43 -49.41
N LEU A 20 -52.35 -2.41 -48.35
CA LEU A 20 -52.47 -1.47 -47.20
C LEU A 20 -51.36 -0.43 -47.31
N LEU A 21 -51.74 0.80 -47.65
CA LEU A 21 -50.91 1.99 -47.62
C LEU A 21 -50.54 2.27 -46.15
N LEU A 22 -49.35 1.92 -45.71
CA LEU A 22 -48.76 2.36 -44.46
C LEU A 22 -48.02 3.69 -44.69
N VAL A 23 -48.67 4.77 -44.26
CA VAL A 23 -48.01 6.06 -44.03
C VAL A 23 -47.05 5.85 -42.84
N GLY A 24 -45.76 5.67 -43.16
CA GLY A 24 -44.72 5.62 -42.17
C GLY A 24 -44.43 7.02 -41.62
N CYS A 25 -44.92 7.34 -40.41
CA CYS A 25 -44.29 8.37 -39.58
C CYS A 25 -42.93 7.83 -39.17
N SER A 26 -41.87 8.35 -39.79
CA SER A 26 -40.50 8.17 -39.31
C SER A 26 -40.33 8.98 -38.04
N GLU A 27 -40.62 8.37 -36.88
CA GLU A 27 -40.08 8.85 -35.61
C GLU A 27 -38.59 8.64 -35.67
N LYS A 28 -37.85 9.75 -35.77
CA LYS A 28 -36.40 9.80 -35.59
C LYS A 28 -36.13 9.25 -34.21
N ALA A 29 -35.57 8.04 -34.11
CA ALA A 29 -35.05 7.53 -32.85
C ALA A 29 -34.12 8.62 -32.27
N PRO A 30 -34.16 8.87 -30.95
CA PRO A 30 -33.19 9.77 -30.36
C PRO A 30 -31.82 9.19 -30.65
N ASP A 31 -30.97 10.02 -31.24
CA ASP A 31 -29.54 9.72 -31.42
C ASP A 31 -29.03 9.10 -30.16
N GLY A 32 -28.42 7.93 -30.29
CA GLY A 32 -27.80 7.21 -29.22
C GLY A 32 -26.93 8.19 -28.45
N SER A 33 -27.13 8.22 -27.14
CA SER A 33 -26.28 8.92 -26.19
C SER A 33 -24.83 8.70 -26.62
N ASP A 34 -24.22 9.77 -27.08
CA ASP A 34 -22.77 9.89 -27.11
C ASP A 34 -22.31 9.54 -25.66
N ALA A 35 -21.93 8.32 -25.45
CA ALA A 35 -21.16 7.95 -24.27
C ALA A 35 -19.81 8.60 -24.53
N GLY A 36 -19.72 9.89 -24.16
CA GLY A 36 -18.48 10.64 -24.24
C GLY A 36 -17.39 9.77 -23.65
N THR A 37 -16.40 9.46 -24.44
CA THR A 37 -15.19 8.83 -23.95
C THR A 37 -14.71 9.70 -22.80
N ASP A 38 -14.59 9.10 -21.60
CA ASP A 38 -14.02 9.81 -20.46
C ASP A 38 -12.55 10.05 -20.77
N ASP A 39 -12.23 11.25 -21.26
CA ASP A 39 -10.88 11.63 -21.70
C ASP A 39 -9.95 11.92 -20.51
N ARG A 40 -10.45 11.82 -19.27
CA ARG A 40 -9.63 12.03 -18.08
C ARG A 40 -8.65 10.87 -17.85
N PRO A 41 -7.41 11.16 -17.44
CA PRO A 41 -6.47 10.11 -17.04
C PRO A 41 -7.08 9.13 -16.04
N ARG A 42 -6.86 7.85 -16.28
CA ARG A 42 -7.30 6.76 -15.40
C ARG A 42 -6.14 6.33 -14.52
N VAL A 43 -6.22 6.64 -13.23
CA VAL A 43 -5.20 6.37 -12.23
C VAL A 43 -5.55 5.12 -11.43
N ALA A 44 -4.68 4.13 -11.43
CA ALA A 44 -4.75 2.98 -10.52
C ALA A 44 -3.81 3.20 -9.33
N LEU A 45 -4.36 3.21 -8.12
CA LEU A 45 -3.59 3.17 -6.88
C LEU A 45 -3.56 1.72 -6.38
N ILE A 46 -2.38 1.11 -6.36
CA ILE A 46 -2.17 -0.27 -5.92
C ILE A 46 -1.34 -0.27 -4.63
N MET A 47 -1.98 -0.69 -3.53
CA MET A 47 -1.39 -0.68 -2.21
C MET A 47 -1.09 -2.10 -1.70
N LYS A 48 -0.46 -2.18 -0.55
CA LYS A 48 -0.33 -3.40 0.23
C LYS A 48 -1.67 -3.73 0.92
N SER A 49 -1.64 -4.30 2.12
CA SER A 49 -2.85 -4.80 2.79
C SER A 49 -3.82 -3.70 3.20
N LEU A 50 -5.03 -3.72 2.61
CA LEU A 50 -6.15 -2.88 3.04
C LEU A 50 -6.75 -3.32 4.40
N ALA A 51 -6.22 -4.35 5.05
CA ALA A 51 -6.54 -4.67 6.44
C ALA A 51 -5.68 -3.86 7.44
N ASN A 52 -4.61 -3.21 6.96
CA ASN A 52 -3.76 -2.33 7.74
C ASN A 52 -4.31 -0.89 7.70
N GLU A 53 -4.56 -0.28 8.86
CA GLU A 53 -5.12 1.07 9.00
C GLU A 53 -4.30 2.13 8.25
N PHE A 54 -2.97 1.98 8.18
CA PHE A 54 -2.10 2.86 7.42
C PHE A 54 -2.52 2.96 5.94
N PHE A 55 -2.78 1.81 5.28
CA PHE A 55 -3.23 1.81 3.88
C PHE A 55 -4.69 2.18 3.71
N ILE A 56 -5.54 2.00 4.73
CA ILE A 56 -6.91 2.53 4.72
C ILE A 56 -6.85 4.06 4.68
N SER A 57 -6.08 4.69 5.56
CA SER A 57 -5.92 6.15 5.61
C SER A 57 -5.35 6.69 4.29
N MET A 58 -4.39 5.99 3.69
CA MET A 58 -3.83 6.34 2.38
C MET A 58 -4.88 6.27 1.27
N ALA A 59 -5.72 5.22 1.26
CA ALA A 59 -6.81 5.07 0.31
C ALA A 59 -7.86 6.18 0.45
N ASP A 60 -8.21 6.53 1.67
CA ASP A 60 -9.21 7.56 1.97
C ASP A 60 -8.70 8.95 1.58
N GLY A 61 -7.42 9.25 1.83
CA GLY A 61 -6.77 10.46 1.34
C GLY A 61 -6.82 10.59 -0.18
N ALA A 62 -6.50 9.51 -0.90
CA ALA A 62 -6.55 9.48 -2.37
C ALA A 62 -7.98 9.66 -2.90
N ARG A 63 -8.98 9.01 -2.29
CA ARG A 63 -10.40 9.17 -2.66
C ARG A 63 -10.91 10.58 -2.40
N ALA A 64 -10.56 11.16 -1.25
CA ALA A 64 -10.92 12.54 -0.91
C ALA A 64 -10.32 13.53 -1.91
N HIS A 65 -9.04 13.34 -2.29
CA HIS A 65 -8.38 14.16 -3.29
C HIS A 65 -9.05 14.05 -4.67
N GLN A 66 -9.38 12.84 -5.12
CA GLN A 66 -10.11 12.63 -6.38
C GLN A 66 -11.50 13.28 -6.34
N ALA A 67 -12.23 13.13 -5.24
CA ALA A 67 -13.56 13.74 -5.08
C ALA A 67 -13.52 15.28 -5.10
N ALA A 68 -12.42 15.89 -4.62
CA ALA A 68 -12.18 17.34 -4.71
C ALA A 68 -11.73 17.79 -6.11
N ASN A 69 -11.26 16.87 -6.96
CA ASN A 69 -10.72 17.13 -8.29
C ASN A 69 -11.35 16.20 -9.36
N PRO A 70 -12.70 16.10 -9.45
CA PRO A 70 -13.36 15.08 -10.25
C PRO A 70 -13.09 15.20 -11.76
N GLU A 71 -12.75 16.39 -12.24
CA GLU A 71 -12.49 16.65 -13.67
C GLU A 71 -11.03 16.37 -14.07
N ARG A 72 -10.10 16.22 -13.10
CA ARG A 72 -8.69 16.05 -13.42
C ARG A 72 -8.32 14.61 -13.76
N TYR A 73 -8.93 13.64 -13.11
CA TYR A 73 -8.65 12.20 -13.31
C TYR A 73 -9.74 11.32 -12.72
N SER A 74 -9.76 10.06 -13.11
CA SER A 74 -10.54 9.01 -12.45
C SER A 74 -9.62 8.09 -11.64
N LEU A 75 -10.12 7.54 -10.51
CA LEU A 75 -9.32 6.77 -9.56
C LEU A 75 -9.88 5.36 -9.35
N VAL A 76 -9.03 4.35 -9.50
CA VAL A 76 -9.29 2.98 -9.07
C VAL A 76 -8.34 2.63 -7.94
N VAL A 77 -8.87 2.23 -6.79
CA VAL A 77 -8.08 1.88 -5.60
C VAL A 77 -8.13 0.38 -5.38
N ASN A 78 -6.96 -0.25 -5.32
CA ASN A 78 -6.79 -1.67 -5.08
C ASN A 78 -5.72 -1.92 -4.02
N GLY A 79 -5.80 -3.09 -3.38
CA GLY A 79 -4.79 -3.58 -2.44
C GLY A 79 -4.87 -5.08 -2.28
N ILE A 80 -3.84 -5.66 -1.70
CA ILE A 80 -3.72 -7.09 -1.41
C ILE A 80 -4.32 -7.43 -0.04
N LYS A 81 -4.60 -8.72 0.21
CA LYS A 81 -5.25 -9.16 1.46
C LYS A 81 -4.32 -9.15 2.66
N ASN A 82 -3.05 -9.43 2.43
CA ASN A 82 -2.00 -9.43 3.45
C ASN A 82 -0.71 -8.83 2.86
N GLU A 83 0.22 -8.44 3.72
CA GLU A 83 1.42 -7.69 3.33
C GLU A 83 2.39 -8.45 2.42
N SER A 84 2.27 -9.77 2.29
CA SER A 84 3.21 -10.64 1.58
C SER A 84 2.65 -11.33 0.32
N ASP A 85 1.41 -11.02 -0.09
CA ASP A 85 0.79 -11.64 -1.27
C ASP A 85 1.28 -10.98 -2.58
N LEU A 86 2.54 -11.26 -2.93
CA LEU A 86 3.19 -10.76 -4.13
C LEU A 86 2.46 -11.19 -5.41
N ALA A 87 1.96 -12.42 -5.45
CA ALA A 87 1.25 -12.93 -6.62
C ALA A 87 -0.04 -12.14 -6.89
N GLN A 88 -0.79 -11.80 -5.84
CA GLN A 88 -1.97 -10.96 -5.95
C GLN A 88 -1.59 -9.55 -6.42
N GLN A 89 -0.49 -8.97 -5.92
CA GLN A 89 -0.09 -7.62 -6.33
C GLN A 89 0.36 -7.57 -7.81
N VAL A 90 1.08 -8.59 -8.28
CA VAL A 90 1.40 -8.74 -9.71
C VAL A 90 0.12 -8.84 -10.55
N ALA A 91 -0.83 -9.69 -10.14
CA ALA A 91 -2.09 -9.86 -10.86
C ALA A 91 -2.92 -8.56 -10.90
N LEU A 92 -2.93 -7.76 -9.82
CA LEU A 92 -3.57 -6.44 -9.80
C LEU A 92 -2.92 -5.47 -10.80
N MET A 93 -1.59 -5.44 -10.88
CA MET A 93 -0.92 -4.62 -11.88
C MET A 93 -1.31 -5.05 -13.32
N GLU A 94 -1.27 -6.35 -13.61
CA GLU A 94 -1.65 -6.90 -14.92
C GLU A 94 -3.12 -6.60 -15.25
N GLN A 95 -4.02 -6.69 -14.27
CA GLN A 95 -5.41 -6.33 -14.44
C GLN A 95 -5.58 -4.84 -14.78
N MET A 96 -4.88 -3.95 -14.06
CA MET A 96 -4.97 -2.51 -14.35
C MET A 96 -4.43 -2.18 -15.74
N MET A 97 -3.31 -2.76 -16.14
CA MET A 97 -2.78 -2.63 -17.51
C MET A 97 -3.83 -3.08 -18.55
N ALA A 98 -4.45 -4.24 -18.35
CA ALA A 98 -5.47 -4.79 -19.25
C ALA A 98 -6.75 -3.92 -19.33
N THR A 99 -7.07 -3.16 -18.30
CA THR A 99 -8.21 -2.23 -18.29
C THR A 99 -7.90 -0.87 -18.94
N GLY A 100 -6.65 -0.66 -19.39
CA GLY A 100 -6.22 0.54 -20.08
C GLY A 100 -6.13 1.76 -19.15
N VAL A 101 -5.49 1.61 -17.98
CA VAL A 101 -5.14 2.77 -17.13
C VAL A 101 -3.96 3.52 -17.73
N ASP A 102 -3.92 4.84 -17.51
CA ASP A 102 -2.83 5.70 -17.97
C ASP A 102 -1.71 5.77 -16.92
N VAL A 103 -2.06 5.52 -15.65
CA VAL A 103 -1.18 5.65 -14.50
C VAL A 103 -1.33 4.47 -13.55
N ILE A 104 -0.20 3.99 -13.02
CA ILE A 104 -0.12 3.10 -11.86
C ILE A 104 0.72 3.77 -10.77
N VAL A 105 0.08 4.13 -9.64
CA VAL A 105 0.76 4.53 -8.41
C VAL A 105 0.82 3.30 -7.51
N ILE A 106 2.03 2.84 -7.14
CA ILE A 106 2.21 1.56 -6.45
C ILE A 106 3.04 1.68 -5.17
N ALA A 107 2.51 1.10 -4.08
CA ALA A 107 3.25 0.76 -2.86
C ALA A 107 3.65 -0.73 -2.92
N PRO A 108 4.85 -1.09 -3.38
CA PRO A 108 5.20 -2.49 -3.61
C PRO A 108 5.44 -3.23 -2.31
N ALA A 109 4.94 -4.47 -2.21
CA ALA A 109 5.16 -5.34 -1.06
C ALA A 109 6.62 -5.82 -0.97
N ASP A 110 7.31 -5.91 -2.10
CA ASP A 110 8.74 -6.24 -2.18
C ASP A 110 9.45 -5.30 -3.16
N SER A 111 10.69 -4.92 -2.84
CA SER A 111 11.44 -3.93 -3.61
C SER A 111 11.95 -4.44 -4.96
N LYS A 112 11.93 -5.76 -5.22
CA LYS A 112 12.49 -6.40 -6.42
C LYS A 112 11.47 -7.20 -7.20
N ALA A 113 10.63 -7.97 -6.51
CA ALA A 113 9.74 -8.96 -7.14
C ALA A 113 8.73 -8.37 -8.13
N LEU A 114 8.35 -7.09 -7.95
CA LEU A 114 7.38 -6.42 -8.82
C LEU A 114 8.02 -5.66 -10.00
N LEU A 115 9.35 -5.55 -10.05
CA LEU A 115 10.04 -4.84 -11.13
C LEU A 115 9.76 -5.41 -12.53
N PRO A 116 9.66 -6.74 -12.76
CA PRO A 116 9.33 -7.25 -14.09
C PRO A 116 7.96 -6.80 -14.60
N VAL A 117 6.94 -6.74 -13.74
CA VAL A 117 5.60 -6.26 -14.14
C VAL A 117 5.57 -4.74 -14.27
N ALA A 118 6.27 -4.00 -13.41
CA ALA A 118 6.40 -2.55 -13.52
C ALA A 118 7.09 -2.14 -14.84
N ARG A 119 8.15 -2.88 -15.24
CA ARG A 119 8.79 -2.69 -16.55
C ARG A 119 7.81 -2.88 -17.71
N ARG A 120 6.96 -3.92 -17.66
CA ARG A 120 5.95 -4.14 -18.71
C ARG A 120 4.94 -2.99 -18.79
N ALA A 121 4.55 -2.41 -17.63
CA ALA A 121 3.67 -1.24 -17.61
C ALA A 121 4.33 -0.03 -18.31
N VAL A 122 5.57 0.28 -17.95
CA VAL A 122 6.34 1.36 -18.61
C VAL A 122 6.50 1.12 -20.11
N GLN A 123 6.74 -0.13 -20.55
CA GLN A 123 6.85 -0.49 -21.97
C GLN A 123 5.53 -0.38 -22.76
N GLN A 124 4.40 -0.23 -22.06
CA GLN A 124 3.07 0.04 -22.62
C GLN A 124 2.67 1.51 -22.47
N ASP A 125 3.63 2.40 -22.27
CA ASP A 125 3.44 3.84 -22.10
C ASP A 125 2.58 4.20 -20.87
N ILE A 126 2.45 3.30 -19.89
CA ILE A 126 1.78 3.58 -18.61
C ILE A 126 2.76 4.28 -17.68
N VAL A 127 2.37 5.44 -17.16
CA VAL A 127 3.15 6.14 -16.14
C VAL A 127 3.13 5.34 -14.84
N VAL A 128 4.30 4.98 -14.33
CA VAL A 128 4.43 4.28 -13.03
C VAL A 128 5.12 5.20 -12.03
N VAL A 129 4.50 5.40 -10.88
CA VAL A 129 5.09 6.11 -9.73
C VAL A 129 5.14 5.17 -8.53
N ASN A 130 6.30 5.06 -7.94
CA ASN A 130 6.55 4.23 -6.77
C ASN A 130 6.36 5.05 -5.48
N ILE A 131 5.57 4.54 -4.53
CA ILE A 131 5.35 5.18 -3.22
C ILE A 131 5.64 4.23 -2.06
N ASP A 132 5.76 4.75 -0.83
CA ASP A 132 5.89 4.01 0.43
C ASP A 132 7.15 3.14 0.53
N ASN A 133 7.21 2.03 -0.18
CA ASN A 133 8.37 1.12 -0.22
C ASN A 133 9.12 1.26 -1.54
N GLN A 134 10.39 1.64 -1.47
CA GLN A 134 11.18 1.94 -2.66
C GLN A 134 11.55 0.68 -3.45
N PHE A 135 11.40 0.72 -4.77
CA PHE A 135 11.99 -0.24 -5.68
C PHE A 135 13.53 -0.22 -5.61
N ASP A 136 14.15 -1.36 -5.88
CA ASP A 136 15.60 -1.50 -5.91
C ASP A 136 16.20 -0.65 -7.04
N ARG A 137 16.92 0.41 -6.66
CA ARG A 137 17.48 1.39 -7.62
C ARG A 137 18.51 0.77 -8.55
N GLN A 138 19.28 -0.21 -8.06
CA GLN A 138 20.27 -0.87 -8.90
C GLN A 138 19.57 -1.67 -10.00
N LEU A 139 18.53 -2.42 -9.65
CA LEU A 139 17.76 -3.19 -10.64
C LEU A 139 16.99 -2.28 -11.61
N LEU A 140 16.46 -1.14 -11.17
CA LEU A 140 15.87 -0.15 -12.07
C LEU A 140 16.87 0.32 -13.12
N ALA A 141 18.10 0.65 -12.70
CA ALA A 141 19.17 1.07 -13.60
C ALA A 141 19.61 -0.07 -14.54
N GLU A 142 19.75 -1.31 -14.05
CA GLU A 142 20.09 -2.48 -14.86
C GLU A 142 19.00 -2.81 -15.90
N MET A 143 17.74 -2.51 -15.59
CA MET A 143 16.61 -2.69 -16.50
C MET A 143 16.41 -1.54 -17.48
N ASP A 144 17.15 -0.44 -17.33
CA ASP A 144 17.02 0.81 -18.09
C ASP A 144 15.57 1.36 -18.04
N ILE A 145 15.00 1.42 -16.84
CA ILE A 145 13.68 1.99 -16.60
C ILE A 145 13.73 3.08 -15.53
N ALA A 146 13.03 4.18 -15.76
CA ALA A 146 12.89 5.28 -14.83
C ALA A 146 11.51 5.24 -14.18
N ILE A 147 11.47 4.96 -12.88
CA ILE A 147 10.27 5.01 -12.04
C ILE A 147 10.62 5.90 -10.84
N PRO A 148 10.04 7.11 -10.73
CA PRO A 148 10.33 8.00 -9.61
C PRO A 148 9.73 7.45 -8.32
N PHE A 149 10.43 7.71 -7.21
CA PHE A 149 9.97 7.37 -5.87
C PHE A 149 9.46 8.60 -5.14
N VAL A 150 8.31 8.48 -4.50
CA VAL A 150 7.73 9.47 -3.60
C VAL A 150 7.45 8.80 -2.25
N GLY A 151 8.19 9.17 -1.23
CA GLY A 151 8.06 8.51 0.07
C GLY A 151 9.00 9.06 1.14
N PRO A 152 8.86 8.57 2.39
CA PRO A 152 9.63 9.07 3.52
C PRO A 152 11.09 8.63 3.50
N ASP A 153 11.94 9.39 4.21
CA ASP A 153 13.23 8.87 4.66
C ASP A 153 13.00 7.96 5.87
N ASN A 154 12.89 6.66 5.59
CA ASN A 154 12.60 5.64 6.58
C ASN A 154 13.70 5.50 7.64
N ARG A 155 14.98 5.69 7.25
CA ARG A 155 16.10 5.57 8.18
C ARG A 155 16.14 6.73 9.16
N ASP A 156 15.99 7.96 8.65
CA ASP A 156 15.95 9.14 9.51
C ASP A 156 14.73 9.12 10.44
N GLY A 157 13.54 8.79 9.91
CA GLY A 157 12.33 8.68 10.73
C GLY A 157 12.48 7.68 11.86
N ALA A 158 12.99 6.47 11.56
CA ALA A 158 13.21 5.43 12.56
C ALA A 158 14.32 5.80 13.56
N ARG A 159 15.39 6.45 13.09
CA ARG A 159 16.45 6.97 13.97
C ARG A 159 15.89 7.96 14.99
N ARG A 160 15.07 8.92 14.55
CA ARG A 160 14.45 9.92 15.42
C ARG A 160 13.47 9.31 16.43
N VAL A 161 12.70 8.29 16.04
CA VAL A 161 11.86 7.52 16.98
C VAL A 161 12.72 6.74 17.98
N GLY A 162 13.81 6.12 17.50
CA GLY A 162 14.78 5.43 18.36
C GLY A 162 15.45 6.38 19.36
N GLU A 163 15.84 7.59 18.93
CA GLU A 163 16.41 8.63 19.81
C GLU A 163 15.42 9.05 20.91
N ARG A 164 14.12 9.12 20.58
CA ARG A 164 13.09 9.41 21.58
C ARG A 164 12.97 8.29 22.61
N LEU A 165 13.09 7.02 22.17
CA LEU A 165 13.13 5.88 23.09
C LEU A 165 14.39 5.89 23.94
N ALA A 166 15.56 6.12 23.33
CA ALA A 166 16.86 6.13 24.03
C ALA A 166 16.90 7.14 25.17
N ALA A 167 16.14 8.24 25.08
CA ALA A 167 16.02 9.22 26.15
C ALA A 167 15.31 8.67 27.43
N GLU A 168 14.69 7.50 27.36
CA GLU A 168 14.04 6.81 28.48
C GLU A 168 14.82 5.56 28.96
N LEU A 169 15.99 5.31 28.39
CA LEU A 169 16.84 4.15 28.66
C LEU A 169 18.21 4.59 29.20
N GLU A 170 18.91 3.64 29.80
CA GLU A 170 20.25 3.85 30.31
C GLU A 170 21.30 3.14 29.44
N PRO A 171 22.55 3.62 29.38
CA PRO A 171 23.64 2.92 28.69
C PRO A 171 23.80 1.48 29.20
N GLY A 172 23.78 0.53 28.27
CA GLY A 172 23.88 -0.90 28.60
C GLY A 172 22.55 -1.63 28.63
N ASP A 173 21.39 -0.92 28.56
CA ASP A 173 20.08 -1.56 28.45
C ASP A 173 19.99 -2.43 27.20
N GLU A 174 19.16 -3.47 27.28
CA GLU A 174 18.95 -4.45 26.21
C GLU A 174 17.65 -4.19 25.47
N VAL A 175 17.72 -4.08 24.14
CA VAL A 175 16.53 -3.88 23.31
C VAL A 175 16.48 -4.88 22.17
N ALA A 176 15.27 -5.12 21.62
CA ALA A 176 15.11 -5.92 20.42
C ALA A 176 14.31 -5.17 19.34
N ILE A 177 14.64 -5.43 18.07
CA ILE A 177 13.96 -4.86 16.92
C ILE A 177 13.02 -5.89 16.33
N ILE A 178 11.75 -5.52 16.15
CA ILE A 178 10.73 -6.28 15.43
C ILE A 178 10.52 -5.62 14.07
N GLY A 179 11.15 -6.20 13.04
CA GLY A 179 11.21 -5.68 11.68
C GLY A 179 10.05 -6.13 10.79
N GLY A 180 9.93 -5.45 9.65
CA GLY A 180 8.99 -5.82 8.59
C GLY A 180 9.49 -6.95 7.69
N ILE A 181 8.96 -7.01 6.45
CA ILE A 181 9.37 -8.00 5.44
C ILE A 181 10.82 -7.74 5.01
N PRO A 182 11.74 -8.72 5.11
CA PRO A 182 13.18 -8.51 4.82
C PRO A 182 13.48 -8.04 3.39
N GLY A 183 12.63 -8.40 2.40
CA GLY A 183 12.74 -7.97 1.00
C GLY A 183 12.32 -6.51 0.76
N ALA A 184 11.65 -5.87 1.72
CA ALA A 184 11.21 -4.49 1.61
C ALA A 184 12.32 -3.51 1.99
N PHE A 185 12.53 -2.48 1.19
CA PHE A 185 13.53 -1.44 1.44
C PHE A 185 13.25 -0.70 2.76
N ASN A 186 11.99 -0.27 2.97
CA ASN A 186 11.59 0.45 4.17
C ASN A 186 11.81 -0.38 5.46
N ALA A 187 11.64 -1.70 5.42
CA ALA A 187 11.92 -2.57 6.57
C ALA A 187 13.40 -2.53 6.98
N ARG A 188 14.29 -2.61 5.98
CA ARG A 188 15.75 -2.55 6.23
C ARG A 188 16.18 -1.17 6.74
N GLU A 189 15.65 -0.10 6.12
CA GLU A 189 15.99 1.27 6.52
C GLU A 189 15.50 1.60 7.93
N ARG A 190 14.27 1.20 8.29
CA ARG A 190 13.77 1.41 9.66
C ARG A 190 14.58 0.63 10.68
N ALA A 191 14.94 -0.63 10.41
CA ALA A 191 15.80 -1.42 11.30
C ALA A 191 17.20 -0.79 11.42
N ALA A 192 17.77 -0.26 10.33
CA ALA A 192 19.04 0.45 10.36
C ALA A 192 18.95 1.75 11.17
N GLY A 193 17.90 2.55 11.00
CA GLY A 193 17.69 3.79 11.77
C GLY A 193 17.55 3.53 13.27
N PHE A 194 16.80 2.50 13.66
CA PHE A 194 16.71 2.08 15.06
C PHE A 194 18.09 1.64 15.60
N THR A 195 18.84 0.86 14.84
CA THR A 195 20.18 0.43 15.22
C THR A 195 21.12 1.63 15.39
N ASP A 196 21.09 2.59 14.47
CA ASP A 196 21.89 3.83 14.56
C ASP A 196 21.60 4.59 15.86
N ALA A 197 20.32 4.73 16.24
CA ALA A 197 19.92 5.42 17.47
C ALA A 197 20.39 4.69 18.73
N MET A 198 20.23 3.37 18.77
CA MET A 198 20.68 2.55 19.92
C MET A 198 22.19 2.57 20.08
N GLN A 199 22.94 2.46 19.00
CA GLN A 199 24.41 2.56 19.03
C GLN A 199 24.89 3.93 19.52
N ALA A 200 24.23 5.01 19.10
CA ALA A 200 24.59 6.37 19.52
C ALA A 200 24.36 6.60 21.03
N ALA A 201 23.50 5.81 21.67
CA ALA A 201 23.16 5.89 23.09
C ALA A 201 23.83 4.79 23.95
N ASP A 202 24.76 4.01 23.39
CA ASP A 202 25.39 2.87 24.04
C ASP A 202 24.39 1.80 24.56
N ILE A 203 23.26 1.62 23.83
CA ILE A 203 22.22 0.63 24.12
C ILE A 203 22.43 -0.61 23.24
N THR A 204 22.25 -1.80 23.82
CA THR A 204 22.55 -3.07 23.18
C THR A 204 21.35 -3.63 22.42
N VAL A 205 21.43 -3.78 21.09
CA VAL A 205 20.44 -4.52 20.32
C VAL A 205 20.73 -6.01 20.38
N VAL A 206 20.01 -6.75 21.24
CA VAL A 206 20.23 -8.19 21.48
C VAL A 206 19.63 -9.08 20.39
N SER A 207 18.59 -8.60 19.66
CA SER A 207 17.95 -9.37 18.61
C SER A 207 17.25 -8.48 17.57
N THR A 208 17.22 -8.94 16.32
CA THR A 208 16.39 -8.36 15.26
C THR A 208 15.60 -9.48 14.58
N GLN A 209 14.28 -9.44 14.66
CA GLN A 209 13.39 -10.47 14.14
C GLN A 209 12.36 -9.89 13.18
N ALA A 210 12.05 -10.59 12.08
CA ALA A 210 11.06 -10.15 11.10
C ALA A 210 9.67 -10.66 11.48
N ALA A 211 8.71 -9.74 11.64
CA ALA A 211 7.30 -10.06 11.86
C ALA A 211 6.43 -9.69 10.66
N ASP A 212 7.02 -9.36 9.51
CA ASP A 212 6.39 -9.17 8.20
C ASP A 212 5.21 -8.18 8.21
N TRP A 213 5.29 -7.15 9.06
CA TRP A 213 4.26 -6.12 9.29
C TRP A 213 3.00 -6.62 10.01
N GLU A 214 2.99 -7.89 10.45
CA GLU A 214 1.82 -8.59 10.98
C GLU A 214 1.76 -8.52 12.51
N GLN A 215 0.64 -8.03 13.05
CA GLN A 215 0.40 -7.89 14.49
C GLN A 215 0.53 -9.23 15.24
N SER A 216 -0.09 -10.29 14.73
CA SER A 216 -0.08 -11.61 15.36
C SER A 216 1.31 -12.24 15.40
N LYS A 217 2.09 -12.05 14.34
CA LYS A 217 3.49 -12.49 14.26
C LYS A 217 4.36 -11.75 15.26
N ALA A 218 4.19 -10.43 15.32
CA ALA A 218 4.89 -9.59 16.29
C ALA A 218 4.59 -10.00 17.74
N ALA A 219 3.33 -10.30 18.07
CA ALA A 219 2.96 -10.80 19.39
C ALA A 219 3.68 -12.11 19.74
N SER A 220 3.75 -13.03 18.78
CA SER A 220 4.45 -14.32 18.97
C SER A 220 5.96 -14.14 19.17
N ILE A 221 6.58 -13.28 18.35
CA ILE A 221 8.00 -12.94 18.42
C ILE A 221 8.32 -12.21 19.74
N ALA A 222 7.54 -11.20 20.11
CA ALA A 222 7.72 -10.48 21.37
C ALA A 222 7.62 -11.43 22.58
N SER A 223 6.64 -12.36 22.57
CA SER A 223 6.53 -13.38 23.62
C SER A 223 7.75 -14.30 23.71
N ALA A 224 8.39 -14.60 22.57
CA ALA A 224 9.62 -15.40 22.54
C ALA A 224 10.81 -14.57 23.08
N LEU A 225 10.97 -13.33 22.63
CA LEU A 225 12.03 -12.41 23.06
C LEU A 225 11.99 -12.14 24.57
N LEU A 226 10.80 -11.91 25.15
CA LEU A 226 10.61 -11.70 26.58
C LEU A 226 11.01 -12.92 27.43
N ARG A 227 10.93 -14.13 26.89
CA ARG A 227 11.41 -15.35 27.58
C ARG A 227 12.89 -15.59 27.39
N GLU A 228 13.43 -15.26 26.22
CA GLU A 228 14.84 -15.47 25.86
C GLU A 228 15.73 -14.41 26.54
N TYR A 229 15.21 -13.17 26.63
CA TYR A 229 15.90 -12.02 27.26
C TYR A 229 15.07 -11.50 28.44
N PRO A 230 15.20 -12.07 29.65
CA PRO A 230 14.41 -11.64 30.81
C PRO A 230 14.66 -10.20 31.25
N GLN A 231 15.79 -9.63 30.86
CA GLN A 231 16.19 -8.24 31.19
C GLN A 231 15.86 -7.27 30.05
N LEU A 232 15.11 -7.69 29.02
CA LEU A 232 14.78 -6.83 27.87
C LEU A 232 14.06 -5.55 28.35
N ASP A 233 14.62 -4.39 28.03
CA ASP A 233 14.10 -3.08 28.44
C ASP A 233 13.17 -2.45 27.43
N ALA A 234 13.38 -2.73 26.11
CA ALA A 234 12.49 -2.19 25.09
C ALA A 234 12.36 -3.04 23.82
N LEU A 235 11.27 -2.75 23.09
CA LEU A 235 10.98 -3.29 21.76
C LEU A 235 10.79 -2.15 20.75
N LEU A 236 11.60 -2.16 19.69
CA LEU A 236 11.49 -1.22 18.58
C LEU A 236 10.74 -1.90 17.41
N CYS A 237 9.49 -1.52 17.21
CA CYS A 237 8.65 -2.10 16.18
C CYS A 237 8.65 -1.24 14.92
N ALA A 238 8.98 -1.85 13.77
CA ALA A 238 9.11 -1.11 12.52
C ALA A 238 7.76 -0.65 11.92
N ASN A 239 6.61 -1.04 12.51
CA ASN A 239 5.32 -0.40 12.32
C ASN A 239 4.41 -0.54 13.55
N ASP A 240 3.34 0.24 13.58
CA ASP A 240 2.40 0.28 14.69
C ASP A 240 1.57 -1.00 14.84
N SER A 241 1.21 -1.67 13.75
CA SER A 241 0.53 -2.97 13.84
C SER A 241 1.37 -3.97 14.63
N MET A 242 2.69 -4.01 14.38
CA MET A 242 3.61 -4.85 15.16
C MET A 242 3.78 -4.35 16.60
N ALA A 243 3.80 -3.03 16.82
CA ALA A 243 3.84 -2.46 18.17
C ALA A 243 2.62 -2.87 19.00
N LEU A 244 1.41 -2.86 18.43
CA LEU A 244 0.20 -3.36 19.10
C LEU A 244 0.32 -4.85 19.46
N GLY A 245 0.92 -5.66 18.59
CA GLY A 245 1.20 -7.07 18.85
C GLY A 245 2.20 -7.26 19.98
N ALA A 246 3.30 -6.49 19.98
CA ALA A 246 4.32 -6.50 21.01
C ALA A 246 3.75 -6.07 22.37
N MET A 247 2.92 -5.03 22.40
CA MET A 247 2.23 -4.58 23.63
C MET A 247 1.33 -5.66 24.22
N ALA A 248 0.60 -6.40 23.38
CA ALA A 248 -0.23 -7.51 23.84
C ALA A 248 0.63 -8.59 24.52
N ALA A 249 1.80 -8.92 23.97
CA ALA A 249 2.75 -9.87 24.55
C ALA A 249 3.33 -9.37 25.86
N VAL A 250 3.73 -8.10 25.94
CA VAL A 250 4.25 -7.47 27.17
C VAL A 250 3.20 -7.47 28.27
N ARG A 251 1.96 -7.13 27.97
CA ARG A 251 0.82 -7.21 28.92
C ARG A 251 0.59 -8.64 29.42
N GLN A 252 0.61 -9.63 28.50
CA GLN A 252 0.44 -11.05 28.86
C GLN A 252 1.59 -11.57 29.74
N ALA A 253 2.81 -11.05 29.57
CA ALA A 253 3.96 -11.36 30.39
C ALA A 253 3.96 -10.65 31.77
N GLY A 254 3.00 -9.75 32.02
CA GLY A 254 2.91 -8.96 33.24
C GLY A 254 3.97 -7.86 33.36
N ARG A 255 4.58 -7.46 32.23
CA ARG A 255 5.69 -6.49 32.18
C ARG A 255 5.28 -5.10 31.65
N SER A 256 3.97 -4.79 31.72
CA SER A 256 3.46 -3.45 31.35
C SER A 256 4.14 -2.37 32.18
N GLY A 257 4.66 -1.33 31.52
CA GLY A 257 5.40 -0.24 32.16
C GLY A 257 6.88 -0.55 32.45
N GLU A 258 7.31 -1.82 32.36
CA GLU A 258 8.74 -2.21 32.51
C GLU A 258 9.41 -2.23 31.11
N VAL A 259 8.76 -2.80 30.09
CA VAL A 259 9.29 -2.88 28.75
C VAL A 259 8.71 -1.72 27.92
N ARG A 260 9.59 -0.83 27.45
CA ARG A 260 9.22 0.29 26.60
C ARG A 260 8.96 -0.18 25.17
N ILE A 261 8.05 0.48 24.46
CA ILE A 261 7.74 0.13 23.06
C ILE A 261 7.64 1.40 22.22
N VAL A 262 8.16 1.33 21.00
CA VAL A 262 7.95 2.34 19.95
C VAL A 262 7.38 1.69 18.69
N GLY A 263 6.68 2.49 17.88
CA GLY A 263 6.10 2.10 16.62
C GLY A 263 6.52 3.00 15.46
N PHE A 264 5.79 2.88 14.34
CA PHE A 264 5.95 3.70 13.15
C PHE A 264 4.63 3.63 12.37
N ASP A 265 4.10 4.71 11.83
CA ASP A 265 2.92 4.93 10.98
C ASP A 265 1.89 5.89 11.58
N ASN A 266 1.87 6.08 12.91
CA ASN A 266 0.89 6.91 13.63
C ASN A 266 -0.56 6.51 13.33
N ILE A 267 -0.87 5.19 13.31
CA ILE A 267 -2.26 4.75 13.17
C ILE A 267 -3.08 5.15 14.41
N GLY A 268 -4.40 5.33 14.26
CA GLY A 268 -5.26 5.84 15.33
C GLY A 268 -5.13 5.10 16.66
N ALA A 269 -5.03 3.75 16.60
CA ALA A 269 -4.83 2.93 17.80
C ALA A 269 -3.50 3.20 18.50
N ALA A 270 -2.40 3.39 17.74
CA ALA A 270 -1.07 3.69 18.30
C ALA A 270 -1.00 5.13 18.83
N ASN A 271 -1.60 6.08 18.11
CA ASN A 271 -1.69 7.47 18.58
C ASN A 271 -2.36 7.55 19.97
N ALA A 272 -3.49 6.85 20.15
CA ALA A 272 -4.16 6.80 21.46
C ALA A 272 -3.27 6.25 22.58
N LEU A 273 -2.41 5.26 22.27
CA LEU A 273 -1.46 4.69 23.23
C LEU A 273 -0.27 5.61 23.53
N VAL A 274 0.15 6.41 22.55
CA VAL A 274 1.13 7.48 22.77
C VAL A 274 0.55 8.53 23.72
N GLN A 275 -0.69 8.95 23.49
CA GLN A 275 -1.37 9.93 24.34
C GLN A 275 -1.62 9.43 25.78
N SER A 276 -1.79 8.11 25.97
CA SER A 276 -1.91 7.51 27.30
C SER A 276 -0.56 7.19 27.97
N GLY A 277 0.56 7.34 27.25
CA GLY A 277 1.90 7.01 27.74
C GLY A 277 2.22 5.50 27.74
N GLU A 278 1.37 4.68 27.12
CA GLU A 278 1.61 3.23 27.00
C GLU A 278 2.57 2.88 25.84
N LEU A 279 2.62 3.71 24.80
CA LEU A 279 3.59 3.67 23.71
C LEU A 279 4.47 4.92 23.80
N VAL A 280 5.79 4.77 23.75
CA VAL A 280 6.72 5.90 23.94
C VAL A 280 6.65 6.89 22.78
N ALA A 281 6.65 6.37 21.55
CA ALA A 281 6.57 7.18 20.34
C ALA A 281 6.17 6.35 19.13
N THR A 282 5.68 7.04 18.10
CA THR A 282 5.53 6.54 16.75
C THR A 282 5.97 7.61 15.75
N ALA A 283 6.09 7.27 14.46
CA ALA A 283 6.39 8.21 13.39
C ALA A 283 5.16 8.39 12.50
N ASP A 284 4.74 9.62 12.24
CA ASP A 284 3.72 9.95 11.26
C ASP A 284 4.34 10.17 9.88
N GLN A 285 4.00 9.34 8.92
CA GLN A 285 4.41 9.45 7.52
C GLN A 285 3.38 10.24 6.68
N HIS A 286 2.32 10.74 7.28
CA HIS A 286 1.19 11.39 6.61
C HIS A 286 0.57 10.49 5.52
N ALA A 287 0.07 9.32 5.94
CA ALA A 287 -0.50 8.30 5.05
C ALA A 287 -1.56 8.88 4.11
N ASP A 288 -2.43 9.76 4.62
CA ASP A 288 -3.48 10.45 3.87
C ASP A 288 -2.96 11.29 2.70
N ARG A 289 -1.71 11.75 2.77
CA ARG A 289 -1.04 12.57 1.75
C ARG A 289 -0.11 11.79 0.83
N LEU A 290 0.40 10.67 1.29
CA LEU A 290 1.44 9.94 0.56
C LEU A 290 0.97 9.48 -0.82
N ALA A 291 -0.23 8.88 -0.92
CA ALA A 291 -0.81 8.52 -2.21
C ALA A 291 -1.14 9.77 -3.06
N VAL A 292 -1.59 10.86 -2.44
CA VAL A 292 -1.87 12.12 -3.13
C VAL A 292 -0.60 12.66 -3.79
N TYR A 293 0.52 12.66 -3.08
CA TYR A 293 1.81 13.07 -3.66
C TYR A 293 2.22 12.20 -4.85
N GLY A 294 2.00 10.88 -4.77
CA GLY A 294 2.25 9.96 -5.88
C GLY A 294 1.35 10.22 -7.08
N ILE A 295 0.07 10.49 -6.84
CA ILE A 295 -0.91 10.83 -7.88
C ILE A 295 -0.53 12.16 -8.57
N GLU A 296 -0.24 13.21 -7.80
CA GLU A 296 0.16 14.50 -8.36
C GLU A 296 1.44 14.40 -9.20
N TYR A 297 2.42 13.59 -8.75
CA TYR A 297 3.62 13.30 -9.54
C TYR A 297 3.29 12.62 -10.87
N ALA A 298 2.37 11.65 -10.85
CA ALA A 298 1.97 10.95 -12.06
C ALA A 298 1.23 11.88 -13.04
N LEU A 299 0.36 12.77 -12.54
CA LEU A 299 -0.34 13.76 -13.37
C LEU A 299 0.65 14.76 -13.97
N GLU A 300 1.66 15.21 -13.20
CA GLU A 300 2.73 16.08 -13.69
C GLU A 300 3.53 15.41 -14.83
N ILE A 301 3.83 14.10 -14.71
CA ILE A 301 4.50 13.35 -15.78
C ILE A 301 3.64 13.28 -17.04
N LEU A 302 2.33 13.03 -16.90
CA LEU A 302 1.42 13.03 -18.05
C LEU A 302 1.34 14.39 -18.75
N GLU A 303 1.33 15.49 -17.97
CA GLU A 303 1.24 16.86 -18.49
C GLU A 303 2.53 17.32 -19.16
N THR A 304 3.68 16.96 -18.59
CA THR A 304 4.99 17.50 -19.02
C THR A 304 5.79 16.56 -19.90
N GLY A 305 5.51 15.25 -19.85
CA GLY A 305 6.32 14.19 -20.46
C GLY A 305 7.69 14.00 -19.80
N GLN A 306 7.94 14.65 -18.65
CA GLN A 306 9.22 14.56 -17.95
C GLN A 306 9.08 13.75 -16.67
N ILE A 307 10.03 12.85 -16.42
CA ILE A 307 10.08 12.08 -15.17
C ILE A 307 10.90 12.90 -14.17
N PRO A 308 10.27 13.41 -13.10
CA PRO A 308 10.99 14.18 -12.08
C PRO A 308 11.91 13.27 -11.24
N THR A 309 12.79 13.89 -10.45
CA THR A 309 13.62 13.18 -9.47
C THR A 309 12.77 12.66 -8.32
N ASP A 310 13.28 11.69 -7.55
CA ASP A 310 12.63 11.21 -6.33
C ASP A 310 12.28 12.36 -5.38
N ARG A 311 11.16 12.20 -4.66
CA ARG A 311 10.68 13.17 -3.68
C ARG A 311 10.61 12.54 -2.30
N THR A 312 11.35 13.12 -1.35
CA THR A 312 11.22 12.79 0.07
C THR A 312 10.01 13.48 0.67
N THR A 313 9.15 12.72 1.36
CA THR A 313 7.99 13.23 2.09
C THR A 313 8.30 13.45 3.57
N PRO A 314 7.57 14.35 4.26
CA PRO A 314 7.77 14.59 5.70
C PRO A 314 7.55 13.34 6.55
N VAL A 315 8.26 13.28 7.68
CA VAL A 315 8.02 12.33 8.78
C VAL A 315 8.07 13.11 10.07
N ASP A 316 7.05 12.99 10.90
CA ASP A 316 6.99 13.63 12.21
C ASP A 316 7.02 12.58 13.31
N VAL A 317 7.83 12.82 14.37
CA VAL A 317 7.83 11.96 15.55
C VAL A 317 6.71 12.40 16.47
N ILE A 318 5.81 11.48 16.78
CA ILE A 318 4.69 11.67 17.71
C ILE A 318 5.06 11.00 19.03
N SER A 319 5.12 11.77 20.09
CA SER A 319 5.38 11.30 21.46
C SER A 319 4.43 12.01 22.41
N GLY A 320 4.15 11.41 23.56
CA GLY A 320 3.35 12.05 24.62
C GLY A 320 4.02 13.36 25.09
N GLU A 321 3.23 14.33 25.53
CA GLU A 321 3.75 15.49 26.25
C GLU A 321 4.40 14.99 27.56
N SER A 322 5.70 15.25 27.72
CA SER A 322 6.46 14.97 28.94
C SER A 322 6.24 16.05 30.00
#